data_d23defb29e9992e018df9b2148999dba
#
_entry.id   d23defb29e9992e018df9b2148999dba
#
_cell.length_a   1.000
_cell.length_b   1.000
_cell.length_c   1.000
_cell.angle_alpha   90.00
_cell.angle_beta   90.00
_cell.angle_gamma   90.00
#
_symmetry.space_group_name_H-M   'P 1'
#
loop_
_entity.id
_entity.type
_entity.pdbx_description
1 polymer ?
#
loop_
_entity_poly.entity_id
_entity_poly.type
_entity_poly.pdbx_seq_one_letter_code
_entity_poly.pdbx_strand_id
1 'polypeptide(L)'
;MEITRGKIPCAKKVVIYGPEGIGKSTFASQFPEPVFIDTEGSTNSMDVARLPKPTSWQMLLDEIQYIKSHPDVCKTLVIDTIDWAESMCIQSICDKHQKSGIEDFGYGNGYVYTKEEMGRFLNRLSEVVEVGVNVVLTAHAQIRKFEQPDEMGAYDRWELKLGKKTSSQTSPLIKEWADMLLFANYKTFSIAIDDKGQKRKAQGGERVMYTSHHACWDAKNRYGLPEQVPFSFSSITHIINGKPEEKAEVRSPQLTYQVEKPKATQATPKPAQQTYTAGEQMNLPLNEPTKQEEQKPFPAQDPGIPKALRDLMEENHVDEWDIQNVVAARGYYPADVKIRDYDKDFIDGCLIGAWQQVYGMIRDMKEKQEVPFNN
;
A
#
# COMPACT_ATOMS: atom_id res chain seq x y z
N MET A 1 -24.43 -7.25 -29.67
CA MET A 1 -23.56 -7.00 -28.49
C MET A 1 -23.46 -8.28 -27.71
N GLU A 2 -22.26 -8.79 -27.48
CA GLU A 2 -22.03 -9.93 -26.60
C GLU A 2 -21.69 -9.45 -25.19
N ILE A 3 -22.26 -10.12 -24.18
CA ILE A 3 -21.96 -9.86 -22.77
C ILE A 3 -21.01 -10.96 -22.29
N THR A 4 -19.75 -10.61 -22.03
CA THR A 4 -18.77 -11.54 -21.43
C THR A 4 -18.90 -11.52 -19.92
N ARG A 5 -18.70 -12.70 -19.26
CA ARG A 5 -18.74 -12.86 -17.81
C ARG A 5 -17.48 -13.59 -17.33
N GLY A 6 -17.04 -13.25 -16.11
CA GLY A 6 -15.87 -13.88 -15.49
C GLY A 6 -14.56 -13.14 -15.77
N LYS A 7 -13.43 -13.75 -15.35
CA LYS A 7 -12.08 -13.20 -15.58
C LYS A 7 -11.67 -13.42 -17.05
N ILE A 8 -11.26 -12.38 -17.73
CA ILE A 8 -10.74 -12.45 -19.09
C ILE A 8 -9.22 -12.61 -18.99
N PRO A 9 -8.64 -13.71 -19.53
CA PRO A 9 -7.18 -13.82 -19.62
C PRO A 9 -6.65 -12.71 -20.53
N CYS A 10 -5.73 -11.92 -20.02
CA CYS A 10 -5.07 -10.85 -20.78
C CYS A 10 -3.62 -10.73 -20.38
N ALA A 11 -2.80 -10.19 -21.27
CA ALA A 11 -1.45 -9.75 -20.95
C ALA A 11 -1.47 -8.66 -19.86
N LYS A 12 -0.37 -8.45 -19.16
CA LYS A 12 -0.32 -7.64 -17.92
C LYS A 12 0.33 -6.29 -18.15
N LYS A 13 -0.20 -5.28 -17.44
CA LYS A 13 0.36 -3.93 -17.35
C LYS A 13 1.07 -3.79 -16.02
N VAL A 14 2.39 -3.85 -16.01
CA VAL A 14 3.22 -3.85 -14.81
C VAL A 14 4.08 -2.60 -14.77
N VAL A 15 4.07 -1.91 -13.64
CA VAL A 15 4.98 -0.79 -13.36
C VAL A 15 5.82 -1.15 -12.15
N ILE A 16 7.14 -1.06 -12.28
CA ILE A 16 8.10 -1.32 -11.21
C ILE A 16 8.92 -0.06 -10.99
N TYR A 17 8.87 0.49 -9.80
CA TYR A 17 9.65 1.67 -9.48
C TYR A 17 10.44 1.48 -8.18
N GLY A 18 11.53 2.22 -8.05
CA GLY A 18 12.41 2.12 -6.88
C GLY A 18 13.69 2.94 -7.07
N PRO A 19 14.55 2.98 -6.04
CA PRO A 19 15.84 3.66 -6.10
C PRO A 19 16.71 3.17 -7.26
N GLU A 20 17.68 4.01 -7.64
CA GLU A 20 18.72 3.61 -8.58
C GLU A 20 19.51 2.41 -8.05
N GLY A 21 19.93 1.51 -8.93
CA GLY A 21 20.74 0.34 -8.57
C GLY A 21 20.02 -0.79 -7.84
N ILE A 22 18.72 -0.69 -7.57
CA ILE A 22 17.99 -1.76 -6.87
C ILE A 22 17.80 -3.04 -7.70
N GLY A 23 17.93 -2.94 -9.02
CA GLY A 23 17.85 -4.08 -9.96
C GLY A 23 16.54 -4.16 -10.75
N LYS A 24 15.90 -3.02 -11.07
CA LYS A 24 14.65 -2.96 -11.84
C LYS A 24 14.78 -3.60 -13.22
N SER A 25 15.82 -3.24 -13.98
CA SER A 25 16.10 -3.80 -15.31
C SER A 25 16.35 -5.31 -15.24
N THR A 26 17.13 -5.78 -14.25
CA THR A 26 17.37 -7.21 -14.01
C THR A 26 16.08 -7.95 -13.64
N PHE A 27 15.17 -7.33 -12.88
CA PHE A 27 13.88 -7.91 -12.60
C PHE A 27 13.01 -8.00 -13.87
N ALA A 28 12.99 -6.94 -14.67
CA ALA A 28 12.23 -6.91 -15.93
C ALA A 28 12.77 -7.92 -16.96
N SER A 29 14.08 -8.21 -16.96
CA SER A 29 14.67 -9.21 -17.86
C SER A 29 14.26 -10.66 -17.58
N GLN A 30 13.64 -10.93 -16.41
CA GLN A 30 13.15 -12.26 -16.05
C GLN A 30 11.72 -12.55 -16.55
N PHE A 31 11.04 -11.57 -17.14
CA PHE A 31 9.76 -11.79 -17.78
C PHE A 31 9.86 -12.70 -19.00
N PRO A 32 8.77 -13.34 -19.44
CA PRO A 32 8.80 -14.22 -20.61
C PRO A 32 9.22 -13.47 -21.89
N GLU A 33 10.21 -13.95 -22.58
CA GLU A 33 10.71 -13.44 -23.88
C GLU A 33 10.72 -11.89 -23.93
N PRO A 34 11.49 -11.21 -23.04
CA PRO A 34 11.45 -9.77 -22.95
C PRO A 34 12.22 -9.11 -24.07
N VAL A 35 11.64 -8.08 -24.69
CA VAL A 35 12.33 -7.16 -25.59
C VAL A 35 12.30 -5.77 -24.98
N PHE A 36 13.48 -5.14 -24.88
CA PHE A 36 13.67 -3.85 -24.26
C PHE A 36 13.63 -2.72 -25.28
N ILE A 37 12.97 -1.64 -24.93
CA ILE A 37 13.19 -0.30 -25.43
C ILE A 37 13.94 0.44 -24.31
N ASP A 38 15.25 0.59 -24.50
CA ASP A 38 16.14 1.20 -23.50
C ASP A 38 16.26 2.70 -23.76
N THR A 39 15.45 3.48 -23.07
CA THR A 39 15.41 4.94 -23.21
C THR A 39 16.58 5.63 -22.50
N GLU A 40 17.13 5.00 -21.46
CA GLU A 40 18.22 5.53 -20.65
C GLU A 40 19.60 5.14 -21.19
N GLY A 41 19.75 3.94 -21.70
CA GLY A 41 21.02 3.35 -22.14
C GLY A 41 21.68 2.48 -21.06
N SER A 42 20.90 1.99 -20.09
CA SER A 42 21.39 1.23 -18.94
C SER A 42 21.59 -0.27 -19.20
N THR A 43 21.03 -0.80 -20.29
CA THR A 43 21.00 -2.24 -20.56
C THR A 43 22.21 -2.77 -21.34
N ASN A 44 23.17 -1.92 -21.74
CA ASN A 44 24.31 -2.32 -22.58
C ASN A 44 25.16 -3.47 -21.99
N SER A 45 25.20 -3.60 -20.68
CA SER A 45 25.92 -4.67 -19.96
C SER A 45 25.08 -5.90 -19.66
N MET A 46 23.82 -5.93 -20.10
CA MET A 46 22.87 -7.02 -19.85
C MET A 46 22.73 -7.90 -21.10
N ASP A 47 22.60 -9.21 -20.88
CA ASP A 47 22.25 -10.17 -21.93
C ASP A 47 20.73 -10.19 -22.12
N VAL A 48 20.23 -9.26 -22.95
CA VAL A 48 18.79 -9.09 -23.23
C VAL A 48 18.57 -8.72 -24.69
N ALA A 49 17.44 -9.13 -25.24
CA ALA A 49 16.98 -8.63 -26.54
C ALA A 49 16.51 -7.17 -26.39
N ARG A 50 16.91 -6.31 -27.33
CA ARG A 50 16.51 -4.90 -27.31
C ARG A 50 16.32 -4.36 -28.72
N LEU A 51 15.43 -3.39 -28.87
CA LEU A 51 15.31 -2.55 -30.03
C LEU A 51 16.44 -1.49 -30.03
N PRO A 52 16.74 -0.83 -31.16
CA PRO A 52 17.67 0.28 -31.18
C PRO A 52 17.31 1.31 -30.09
N LYS A 53 18.32 1.96 -29.48
CA LYS A 53 18.03 3.01 -28.49
C LYS A 53 17.28 4.15 -29.18
N PRO A 54 16.06 4.51 -28.75
CA PRO A 54 15.29 5.59 -29.36
C PRO A 54 15.99 6.94 -29.14
N THR A 55 16.15 7.68 -30.20
CA THR A 55 16.75 9.03 -30.21
C THR A 55 15.71 10.13 -30.23
N SER A 56 14.44 9.80 -30.39
CA SER A 56 13.31 10.72 -30.41
C SER A 56 12.04 10.06 -29.91
N TRP A 57 11.11 10.89 -29.47
CA TRP A 57 9.77 10.44 -29.07
C TRP A 57 9.06 9.66 -30.19
N GLN A 58 9.18 10.14 -31.45
CA GLN A 58 8.56 9.46 -32.59
C GLN A 58 9.15 8.07 -32.80
N MET A 59 10.48 7.91 -32.68
CA MET A 59 11.11 6.59 -32.79
C MET A 59 10.62 5.63 -31.73
N LEU A 60 10.48 6.09 -30.48
CA LEU A 60 9.88 5.29 -29.40
C LEU A 60 8.46 4.83 -29.74
N LEU A 61 7.64 5.71 -30.31
CA LEU A 61 6.28 5.38 -30.73
C LEU A 61 6.27 4.38 -31.90
N ASP A 62 7.20 4.51 -32.85
CA ASP A 62 7.34 3.60 -34.00
C ASP A 62 7.78 2.21 -33.54
N GLU A 63 8.66 2.11 -32.56
CA GLU A 63 9.08 0.84 -31.94
C GLU A 63 7.93 0.13 -31.23
N ILE A 64 7.10 0.86 -30.49
CA ILE A 64 5.88 0.32 -29.88
C ILE A 64 4.92 -0.17 -30.96
N GLN A 65 4.76 0.60 -32.04
CA GLN A 65 3.91 0.20 -33.17
C GLN A 65 4.45 -1.05 -33.87
N TYR A 66 5.78 -1.20 -33.97
CA TYR A 66 6.42 -2.40 -34.51
C TYR A 66 6.05 -3.64 -33.68
N ILE A 67 6.21 -3.59 -32.36
CA ILE A 67 5.83 -4.70 -31.46
C ILE A 67 4.34 -5.03 -31.58
N LYS A 68 3.46 -4.01 -31.60
CA LYS A 68 2.02 -4.22 -31.81
C LYS A 68 1.71 -4.97 -33.12
N SER A 69 2.43 -4.63 -34.17
CA SER A 69 2.24 -5.24 -35.52
C SER A 69 2.88 -6.63 -35.66
N HIS A 70 3.81 -6.97 -34.75
CA HIS A 70 4.57 -8.23 -34.77
C HIS A 70 4.56 -8.85 -33.35
N PRO A 71 3.39 -9.26 -32.82
CA PRO A 71 3.26 -9.73 -31.44
C PRO A 71 3.94 -11.09 -31.17
N ASP A 72 4.40 -11.78 -32.21
CA ASP A 72 5.19 -13.00 -32.16
C ASP A 72 6.67 -12.78 -31.85
N VAL A 73 7.16 -11.55 -31.95
CA VAL A 73 8.58 -11.20 -31.70
C VAL A 73 8.93 -11.29 -30.20
N CYS A 74 7.99 -11.06 -29.31
CA CYS A 74 8.20 -11.11 -27.86
C CYS A 74 6.92 -11.44 -27.10
N LYS A 75 7.05 -11.89 -25.84
CA LYS A 75 5.93 -12.04 -24.91
C LYS A 75 5.82 -10.86 -23.95
N THR A 76 6.86 -10.05 -23.87
CA THR A 76 6.94 -8.90 -22.96
C THR A 76 7.70 -7.75 -23.60
N LEU A 77 7.08 -6.60 -23.71
CA LEU A 77 7.71 -5.33 -24.02
C LEU A 77 8.12 -4.64 -22.73
N VAL A 78 9.40 -4.30 -22.59
CA VAL A 78 9.96 -3.56 -21.45
C VAL A 78 10.37 -2.16 -21.90
N ILE A 79 9.88 -1.13 -21.23
CA ILE A 79 10.36 0.26 -21.42
C ILE A 79 11.19 0.63 -20.18
N ASP A 80 12.47 0.84 -20.37
CA ASP A 80 13.45 1.09 -19.31
C ASP A 80 14.22 2.40 -19.58
N THR A 81 13.80 3.55 -19.00
CA THR A 81 12.76 3.79 -18.02
C THR A 81 11.69 4.76 -18.54
N ILE A 82 10.51 4.75 -17.93
CA ILE A 82 9.39 5.62 -18.33
C ILE A 82 9.66 7.10 -18.01
N ASP A 83 10.46 7.42 -17.00
CA ASP A 83 10.84 8.79 -16.66
C ASP A 83 11.76 9.40 -17.73
N TRP A 84 12.62 8.62 -18.36
CA TRP A 84 13.36 9.05 -19.55
C TRP A 84 12.44 9.18 -20.78
N ALA A 85 11.49 8.28 -20.95
CA ALA A 85 10.48 8.40 -22.00
C ALA A 85 9.63 9.69 -21.83
N GLU A 86 9.25 10.06 -20.61
CA GLU A 86 8.57 11.34 -20.31
C GLU A 86 9.45 12.54 -20.73
N SER A 87 10.74 12.49 -20.47
CA SER A 87 11.67 13.54 -20.88
C SER A 87 11.73 13.69 -22.41
N MET A 88 11.72 12.57 -23.14
CA MET A 88 11.63 12.57 -24.63
C MET A 88 10.31 13.14 -25.12
N CYS A 89 9.21 12.82 -24.46
CA CYS A 89 7.88 13.40 -24.74
C CYS A 89 7.90 14.92 -24.59
N ILE A 90 8.42 15.42 -23.47
CA ILE A 90 8.54 16.84 -23.17
C ILE A 90 9.38 17.55 -24.25
N GLN A 91 10.53 16.98 -24.60
CA GLN A 91 11.38 17.55 -25.64
C GLN A 91 10.64 17.63 -26.99
N SER A 92 9.96 16.57 -27.39
CA SER A 92 9.18 16.54 -28.62
C SER A 92 8.08 17.61 -28.67
N ILE A 93 7.41 17.86 -27.53
CA ILE A 93 6.39 18.92 -27.42
C ILE A 93 7.06 20.28 -27.54
N CYS A 94 8.18 20.51 -26.87
CA CYS A 94 8.92 21.75 -26.98
C CYS A 94 9.36 22.03 -28.41
N ASP A 95 9.96 21.06 -29.08
CA ASP A 95 10.42 21.17 -30.47
C ASP A 95 9.26 21.47 -31.43
N LYS A 96 8.14 20.75 -31.29
CA LYS A 96 6.94 20.96 -32.10
C LYS A 96 6.37 22.38 -32.00
N HIS A 97 6.48 22.99 -30.85
CA HIS A 97 5.96 24.32 -30.56
C HIS A 97 7.06 25.40 -30.57
N GLN A 98 8.30 25.06 -30.98
CA GLN A 98 9.46 25.97 -31.01
C GLN A 98 9.68 26.67 -29.67
N LYS A 99 9.63 25.91 -28.57
CA LYS A 99 9.88 26.36 -27.21
C LYS A 99 11.21 25.85 -26.70
N SER A 100 11.92 26.65 -25.92
CA SER A 100 13.20 26.25 -25.34
C SER A 100 13.03 25.30 -24.14
N GLY A 101 11.88 25.33 -23.50
CA GLY A 101 11.54 24.46 -22.39
C GLY A 101 10.05 24.42 -22.09
N ILE A 102 9.66 23.50 -21.21
CA ILE A 102 8.24 23.27 -20.85
C ILE A 102 7.62 24.49 -20.14
N GLU A 103 8.43 25.29 -19.44
CA GLU A 103 7.98 26.48 -18.72
C GLU A 103 7.68 27.68 -19.68
N ASP A 104 8.17 27.63 -20.92
CA ASP A 104 7.94 28.67 -21.93
C ASP A 104 6.51 28.65 -22.51
N PHE A 105 5.73 27.63 -22.13
CA PHE A 105 4.30 27.56 -22.45
C PHE A 105 3.51 28.30 -21.37
N GLY A 106 3.02 29.46 -21.65
CA GLY A 106 2.25 30.25 -20.68
C GLY A 106 1.16 29.44 -19.93
N TYR A 107 0.92 29.79 -18.70
CA TYR A 107 -0.14 29.21 -17.84
C TYR A 107 -0.06 27.68 -17.61
N GLY A 108 1.14 27.08 -17.75
CA GLY A 108 1.34 25.67 -17.54
C GLY A 108 0.81 24.77 -18.67
N ASN A 109 0.47 25.31 -19.83
CA ASN A 109 -0.05 24.55 -20.98
C ASN A 109 0.90 23.45 -21.47
N GLY A 110 2.22 23.64 -21.37
CA GLY A 110 3.19 22.63 -21.74
C GLY A 110 3.02 21.32 -20.93
N TYR A 111 2.71 21.44 -19.66
CA TYR A 111 2.42 20.29 -18.80
C TYR A 111 1.11 19.58 -19.17
N VAL A 112 0.11 20.33 -19.62
CA VAL A 112 -1.16 19.78 -20.10
C VAL A 112 -0.91 18.97 -21.37
N TYR A 113 -0.14 19.50 -22.32
CA TYR A 113 0.23 18.80 -23.56
C TYR A 113 1.03 17.52 -23.26
N THR A 114 1.93 17.57 -22.30
CA THR A 114 2.69 16.37 -21.86
C THR A 114 1.75 15.31 -21.31
N LYS A 115 0.81 15.69 -20.43
CA LYS A 115 -0.20 14.77 -19.90
C LYS A 115 -1.03 14.11 -21.00
N GLU A 116 -1.51 14.90 -21.96
CA GLU A 116 -2.30 14.39 -23.07
C GLU A 116 -1.51 13.42 -23.95
N GLU A 117 -0.25 13.76 -24.28
CA GLU A 117 0.60 12.92 -25.10
C GLU A 117 0.99 11.61 -24.37
N MET A 118 1.30 11.68 -23.07
CA MET A 118 1.50 10.51 -22.24
C MET A 118 0.23 9.64 -22.14
N GLY A 119 -0.95 10.24 -22.13
CA GLY A 119 -2.22 9.52 -22.21
C GLY A 119 -2.35 8.75 -23.53
N ARG A 120 -2.02 9.38 -24.68
CA ARG A 120 -1.98 8.73 -26.00
C ARG A 120 -0.96 7.58 -26.05
N PHE A 121 0.19 7.79 -25.45
CA PHE A 121 1.23 6.77 -25.31
C PHE A 121 0.74 5.54 -24.53
N LEU A 122 0.10 5.74 -23.37
CA LEU A 122 -0.47 4.64 -22.59
C LEU A 122 -1.58 3.89 -23.33
N ASN A 123 -2.35 4.57 -24.16
CA ASN A 123 -3.33 3.92 -25.05
C ASN A 123 -2.65 3.00 -26.06
N ARG A 124 -1.54 3.43 -26.71
CA ARG A 124 -0.75 2.58 -27.61
C ARG A 124 -0.18 1.36 -26.90
N LEU A 125 0.28 1.52 -25.65
CA LEU A 125 0.73 0.39 -24.82
C LEU A 125 -0.42 -0.55 -24.45
N SER A 126 -1.63 -0.02 -24.26
CA SER A 126 -2.82 -0.85 -24.05
C SER A 126 -3.15 -1.70 -25.29
N GLU A 127 -2.98 -1.14 -26.49
CA GLU A 127 -3.15 -1.88 -27.74
C GLU A 127 -2.11 -3.01 -27.90
N VAL A 128 -0.88 -2.84 -27.38
CA VAL A 128 0.12 -3.91 -27.29
C VAL A 128 -0.33 -5.02 -26.35
N VAL A 129 -0.95 -4.67 -25.21
CA VAL A 129 -1.52 -5.65 -24.29
C VAL A 129 -2.69 -6.42 -24.92
N GLU A 130 -3.52 -5.76 -25.72
CA GLU A 130 -4.66 -6.38 -26.44
C GLU A 130 -4.22 -7.44 -27.45
N VAL A 131 -3.05 -7.29 -28.05
CA VAL A 131 -2.48 -8.31 -28.95
C VAL A 131 -1.73 -9.44 -28.20
N GLY A 132 -1.77 -9.44 -26.85
CA GLY A 132 -1.27 -10.53 -26.01
C GLY A 132 0.15 -10.38 -25.49
N VAL A 133 0.77 -9.21 -25.64
CA VAL A 133 2.13 -8.91 -25.18
C VAL A 133 2.06 -8.17 -23.84
N ASN A 134 2.74 -8.69 -22.79
CA ASN A 134 2.86 -7.97 -21.50
C ASN A 134 3.63 -6.67 -21.70
N VAL A 135 3.27 -5.66 -20.94
CA VAL A 135 4.02 -4.38 -20.91
C VAL A 135 4.55 -4.14 -19.51
N VAL A 136 5.86 -3.95 -19.41
CA VAL A 136 6.58 -3.63 -18.17
C VAL A 136 7.22 -2.25 -18.31
N LEU A 137 6.86 -1.34 -17.42
CA LEU A 137 7.49 -0.04 -17.30
C LEU A 137 8.36 -0.03 -16.04
N THR A 138 9.63 0.25 -16.19
CA THR A 138 10.50 0.55 -15.06
C THR A 138 10.52 2.07 -14.83
N ALA A 139 10.64 2.50 -13.59
CA ALA A 139 10.72 3.91 -13.22
C ALA A 139 11.66 4.14 -12.04
N HIS A 140 12.28 5.31 -11.99
CA HIS A 140 12.98 5.76 -10.80
C HIS A 140 12.00 6.22 -9.72
N ALA A 141 12.42 6.06 -8.46
CA ALA A 141 11.73 6.62 -7.31
C ALA A 141 12.41 7.91 -6.87
N GLN A 142 11.63 8.80 -6.27
CA GLN A 142 12.11 9.99 -5.59
C GLN A 142 11.36 10.18 -4.28
N ILE A 143 12.02 10.77 -3.29
CA ILE A 143 11.38 11.20 -2.04
C ILE A 143 10.80 12.59 -2.25
N ARG A 144 9.55 12.78 -1.85
CA ARG A 144 8.86 14.08 -1.84
C ARG A 144 8.14 14.29 -0.53
N LYS A 145 8.06 15.53 -0.10
CA LYS A 145 7.16 15.92 0.99
C LYS A 145 5.73 15.81 0.52
N PHE A 146 4.92 15.19 1.36
CA PHE A 146 3.49 14.96 1.13
C PHE A 146 2.70 15.52 2.31
N GLU A 147 1.65 16.25 2.00
CA GLU A 147 0.71 16.81 2.98
C GLU A 147 -0.67 16.27 2.65
N GLN A 148 -1.38 15.79 3.64
CA GLN A 148 -2.79 15.41 3.51
C GLN A 148 -3.66 16.53 4.09
N PRO A 149 -4.82 16.85 3.46
CA PRO A 149 -5.67 17.93 3.92
C PRO A 149 -6.27 17.73 5.31
N ASP A 150 -6.34 16.47 5.76
CA ASP A 150 -6.94 16.00 7.01
C ASP A 150 -5.91 15.66 8.11
N GLU A 151 -4.60 15.76 7.79
CA GLU A 151 -3.52 15.49 8.75
C GLU A 151 -2.64 16.72 8.95
N MET A 152 -2.23 16.96 10.20
CA MET A 152 -1.29 18.04 10.51
C MET A 152 0.15 17.56 10.29
N GLY A 153 0.83 18.23 9.36
CA GLY A 153 2.25 18.04 9.07
C GLY A 153 2.56 17.35 7.76
N ALA A 154 3.71 17.67 7.21
CA ALA A 154 4.25 17.06 6.00
C ALA A 154 5.15 15.88 6.38
N TYR A 155 5.06 14.80 5.62
CA TYR A 155 5.97 13.66 5.75
C TYR A 155 6.62 13.29 4.42
N ASP A 156 7.72 12.56 4.47
CA ASP A 156 8.44 12.13 3.30
C ASP A 156 7.82 10.86 2.71
N ARG A 157 7.57 10.89 1.38
CA ARG A 157 6.94 9.80 0.65
C ARG A 157 7.74 9.45 -0.60
N TRP A 158 7.87 8.16 -0.87
CA TRP A 158 8.39 7.64 -2.12
C TRP A 158 7.35 7.73 -3.24
N GLU A 159 7.74 8.32 -4.35
CA GLU A 159 6.89 8.45 -5.52
C GLU A 159 7.66 8.15 -6.80
N LEU A 160 6.92 7.85 -7.89
CA LEU A 160 7.54 7.78 -9.21
C LEU A 160 8.18 9.12 -9.57
N LYS A 161 9.36 9.08 -10.16
CA LYS A 161 10.10 10.26 -10.64
C LYS A 161 9.49 10.75 -11.96
N LEU A 162 8.25 11.17 -11.92
CA LEU A 162 7.44 11.67 -13.03
C LEU A 162 6.77 12.99 -12.67
N GLY A 163 6.24 13.68 -13.66
CA GLY A 163 5.53 14.92 -13.47
C GLY A 163 4.35 14.79 -12.51
N LYS A 164 4.30 15.66 -11.47
CA LYS A 164 3.25 15.70 -10.45
C LYS A 164 2.69 17.11 -10.22
N LYS A 165 3.19 18.13 -10.89
CA LYS A 165 2.58 19.47 -10.78
C LYS A 165 1.10 19.37 -11.17
N THR A 166 0.25 20.21 -10.61
CA THR A 166 -1.22 20.19 -10.81
C THR A 166 -1.62 20.08 -12.28
N SER A 167 -0.81 20.64 -13.18
CA SER A 167 -0.99 20.59 -14.62
C SER A 167 -0.32 19.37 -15.32
N SER A 168 0.66 18.72 -14.68
CA SER A 168 1.48 17.68 -15.32
C SER A 168 1.10 16.24 -14.97
N GLN A 169 0.32 15.95 -14.10
CA GLN A 169 -0.26 14.68 -13.61
C GLN A 169 0.04 13.38 -14.40
N THR A 170 1.26 13.20 -14.90
CA THR A 170 1.68 12.00 -15.63
C THR A 170 1.86 10.81 -14.69
N SER A 171 2.38 11.04 -13.47
CA SER A 171 2.50 10.01 -12.45
C SER A 171 1.14 9.36 -12.10
N PRO A 172 0.04 10.11 -11.83
CA PRO A 172 -1.27 9.53 -11.63
C PRO A 172 -1.76 8.68 -12.80
N LEU A 173 -1.59 9.14 -14.05
CA LEU A 173 -2.02 8.40 -15.25
C LEU A 173 -1.37 7.01 -15.31
N ILE A 174 -0.07 6.93 -15.06
CA ILE A 174 0.67 5.66 -15.10
C ILE A 174 0.23 4.73 -13.96
N LYS A 175 0.01 5.26 -12.76
CA LYS A 175 -0.51 4.48 -11.61
C LYS A 175 -1.90 3.92 -11.88
N GLU A 176 -2.78 4.71 -12.50
CA GLU A 176 -4.13 4.28 -12.86
C GLU A 176 -4.11 3.21 -13.95
N TRP A 177 -3.28 3.40 -14.98
CA TRP A 177 -3.13 2.50 -16.11
C TRP A 177 -2.64 1.11 -15.73
N ALA A 178 -1.73 1.00 -14.77
CA ALA A 178 -1.11 -0.26 -14.35
C ALA A 178 -2.09 -1.23 -13.70
N ASP A 179 -1.96 -2.53 -13.94
CA ASP A 179 -2.61 -3.59 -13.18
C ASP A 179 -1.85 -3.91 -11.88
N MET A 180 -0.52 -3.87 -11.96
CA MET A 180 0.39 -3.95 -10.82
C MET A 180 1.32 -2.73 -10.82
N LEU A 181 1.34 -2.02 -9.70
CA LEU A 181 2.32 -0.99 -9.38
C LEU A 181 3.14 -1.51 -8.19
N LEU A 182 4.40 -1.82 -8.43
CA LEU A 182 5.28 -2.50 -7.50
C LEU A 182 6.39 -1.53 -7.05
N PHE A 183 6.49 -1.30 -5.76
CA PHE A 183 7.55 -0.47 -5.18
C PHE A 183 8.68 -1.33 -4.66
N ALA A 184 9.83 -1.31 -5.34
CA ALA A 184 11.04 -2.00 -4.93
C ALA A 184 11.90 -1.09 -4.03
N ASN A 185 12.32 -1.59 -2.86
CA ASN A 185 13.18 -0.84 -1.96
C ASN A 185 14.06 -1.77 -1.12
N TYR A 186 15.06 -1.18 -0.46
CA TYR A 186 15.85 -1.87 0.55
C TYR A 186 15.13 -1.78 1.90
N LYS A 187 14.96 -2.94 2.56
CA LYS A 187 14.46 -2.97 3.93
C LYS A 187 15.59 -2.60 4.87
N THR A 188 15.57 -1.39 5.37
CA THR A 188 16.57 -0.85 6.28
C THR A 188 15.95 -0.54 7.64
N PHE A 189 16.67 -0.88 8.70
CA PHE A 189 16.30 -0.55 10.07
C PHE A 189 17.31 0.45 10.62
N SER A 190 16.84 1.44 11.34
CA SER A 190 17.69 2.39 12.04
C SER A 190 17.91 1.90 13.48
N ILE A 191 19.10 1.43 13.79
CA ILE A 191 19.45 0.93 15.12
C ILE A 191 20.27 1.98 15.86
N ALA A 192 19.89 2.24 17.12
CA ALA A 192 20.69 3.07 18.01
C ALA A 192 22.05 2.38 18.30
N ILE A 193 23.15 3.15 18.26
CA ILE A 193 24.52 2.65 18.51
C ILE A 193 25.00 3.07 19.89
N ASP A 194 24.39 4.09 20.47
CA ASP A 194 24.75 4.64 21.77
C ASP A 194 23.60 4.48 22.77
N ASP A 195 23.96 4.43 24.06
CA ASP A 195 23.02 4.27 25.16
C ASP A 195 22.02 5.43 25.29
N LYS A 196 22.25 6.52 24.55
CA LYS A 196 21.40 7.71 24.51
C LYS A 196 20.53 7.81 23.26
N GLY A 197 20.62 6.84 22.34
CA GLY A 197 19.84 6.83 21.09
C GLY A 197 20.12 7.97 20.10
N GLN A 198 21.16 8.79 20.38
CA GLN A 198 21.51 9.96 19.56
C GLN A 198 22.26 9.57 18.27
N LYS A 199 23.01 8.48 18.32
CA LYS A 199 23.71 7.94 17.15
C LYS A 199 22.98 6.72 16.63
N ARG A 200 22.57 6.77 15.36
CA ARG A 200 21.85 5.68 14.70
C ARG A 200 22.65 5.15 13.51
N LYS A 201 22.64 3.83 13.33
CA LYS A 201 23.23 3.15 12.18
C LYS A 201 22.12 2.47 11.38
N ALA A 202 22.14 2.66 10.06
CA ALA A 202 21.28 1.87 9.17
C ALA A 202 21.81 0.44 9.12
N GLN A 203 20.95 -0.53 9.38
CA GLN A 203 21.22 -1.95 9.21
C GLN A 203 20.11 -2.56 8.36
N GLY A 204 20.46 -3.54 7.51
CA GLY A 204 19.56 -4.18 6.58
C GLY A 204 20.17 -4.18 5.19
N GLY A 205 19.35 -4.23 4.16
CA GLY A 205 19.77 -4.26 2.75
C GLY A 205 19.11 -5.37 1.97
N GLU A 206 18.20 -6.12 2.61
CA GLU A 206 17.31 -7.02 1.91
C GLU A 206 16.47 -6.24 0.90
N ARG A 207 16.45 -6.72 -0.35
CA ARG A 207 15.62 -6.13 -1.39
C ARG A 207 14.21 -6.71 -1.31
N VAL A 208 13.24 -5.83 -1.09
CA VAL A 208 11.82 -6.18 -0.99
C VAL A 208 11.00 -5.44 -2.04
N MET A 209 9.83 -5.96 -2.30
CA MET A 209 8.86 -5.36 -3.22
C MET A 209 7.53 -5.22 -2.48
N TYR A 210 7.06 -3.99 -2.38
CA TYR A 210 5.75 -3.66 -1.81
C TYR A 210 4.70 -3.66 -2.89
N THR A 211 3.58 -4.28 -2.62
CA THR A 211 2.49 -4.55 -3.56
C THR A 211 1.20 -3.82 -3.21
N SER A 212 1.12 -3.27 -2.00
CA SER A 212 -0.04 -2.56 -1.46
C SER A 212 0.32 -1.14 -1.05
N HIS A 213 -0.66 -0.25 -1.14
CA HIS A 213 -0.52 1.16 -0.75
C HIS A 213 -0.11 1.30 0.71
N HIS A 214 0.72 2.29 0.98
CA HIS A 214 1.16 2.70 2.32
C HIS A 214 1.30 4.22 2.36
N ALA A 215 1.26 4.83 3.55
CA ALA A 215 1.46 6.28 3.68
C ALA A 215 2.76 6.75 3.01
N CYS A 216 3.85 5.99 3.12
CA CYS A 216 5.17 6.35 2.60
C CYS A 216 5.41 5.98 1.14
N TRP A 217 4.53 5.24 0.46
CA TRP A 217 4.65 4.86 -0.97
C TRP A 217 3.31 4.48 -1.59
N ASP A 218 3.24 4.55 -2.92
CA ASP A 218 2.15 3.98 -3.69
C ASP A 218 2.53 2.57 -4.17
N ALA A 219 1.61 1.63 -4.02
CA ALA A 219 1.67 0.34 -4.66
C ALA A 219 0.24 -0.18 -4.90
N LYS A 220 0.08 -1.05 -5.88
CA LYS A 220 -1.22 -1.60 -6.26
C LYS A 220 -1.02 -2.98 -6.84
N ASN A 221 -1.85 -3.95 -6.43
CA ASN A 221 -2.00 -5.21 -7.16
C ASN A 221 -3.47 -5.63 -7.20
N ARG A 222 -3.87 -6.32 -8.28
CA ARG A 222 -5.22 -6.85 -8.47
C ARG A 222 -5.27 -8.37 -8.35
N TYR A 223 -4.17 -8.99 -7.89
CA TYR A 223 -3.95 -10.44 -7.96
C TYR A 223 -3.80 -11.10 -6.59
N GLY A 224 -4.01 -10.35 -5.50
CA GLY A 224 -3.98 -10.88 -4.15
C GLY A 224 -2.58 -11.19 -3.62
N LEU A 225 -1.55 -10.49 -4.10
CA LEU A 225 -0.21 -10.62 -3.54
C LEU A 225 -0.18 -10.13 -2.08
N PRO A 226 0.63 -10.75 -1.21
CA PRO A 226 0.93 -10.22 0.12
C PRO A 226 1.48 -8.78 0.03
N GLU A 227 1.27 -7.97 1.06
CA GLU A 227 1.68 -6.55 1.08
C GLU A 227 3.16 -6.32 0.78
N GLN A 228 4.01 -7.25 1.23
CA GLN A 228 5.46 -7.27 0.99
C GLN A 228 5.89 -8.67 0.54
N VAL A 229 6.70 -8.72 -0.51
CA VAL A 229 7.31 -9.96 -1.01
C VAL A 229 8.80 -9.71 -1.30
N PRO A 230 9.64 -10.75 -1.38
CA PRO A 230 11.01 -10.61 -1.85
C PRO A 230 11.05 -9.96 -3.24
N PHE A 231 12.02 -9.07 -3.49
CA PHE A 231 12.21 -8.49 -4.82
C PHE A 231 12.85 -9.53 -5.76
N SER A 232 12.02 -10.46 -6.18
CA SER A 232 12.33 -11.55 -7.11
C SER A 232 11.16 -11.79 -8.06
N PHE A 233 11.46 -12.11 -9.30
CA PHE A 233 10.43 -12.44 -10.29
C PHE A 233 9.59 -13.66 -9.90
N SER A 234 10.19 -14.61 -9.14
CA SER A 234 9.46 -15.78 -8.61
C SER A 234 8.21 -15.39 -7.80
N SER A 235 8.22 -14.22 -7.15
CA SER A 235 7.08 -13.72 -6.37
C SER A 235 5.84 -13.42 -7.22
N ILE A 236 5.99 -13.16 -8.53
CA ILE A 236 4.89 -12.81 -9.45
C ILE A 236 4.76 -13.77 -10.64
N THR A 237 5.61 -14.78 -10.76
CA THR A 237 5.65 -15.72 -11.91
C THR A 237 4.29 -16.35 -12.19
N HIS A 238 3.55 -16.74 -11.13
CA HIS A 238 2.24 -17.36 -11.23
C HIS A 238 1.18 -16.45 -11.87
N ILE A 239 1.32 -15.13 -11.70
CA ILE A 239 0.42 -14.12 -12.29
C ILE A 239 0.75 -13.91 -13.76
N ILE A 240 2.04 -13.84 -14.09
CA ILE A 240 2.51 -13.53 -15.45
C ILE A 240 2.30 -14.72 -16.38
N ASN A 241 2.63 -15.93 -15.94
CA ASN A 241 2.54 -17.15 -16.74
C ASN A 241 1.13 -17.76 -16.83
N GLY A 242 0.13 -17.15 -16.19
CA GLY A 242 -1.27 -17.54 -16.35
C GLY A 242 -1.63 -18.95 -15.89
N LYS A 243 -0.84 -19.61 -15.04
CA LYS A 243 -1.27 -20.85 -14.41
C LYS A 243 -2.34 -20.53 -13.36
N PRO A 244 -3.52 -21.20 -13.39
CA PRO A 244 -4.46 -21.05 -12.30
C PRO A 244 -3.74 -21.47 -11.02
N GLU A 245 -3.83 -20.64 -9.97
CA GLU A 245 -3.53 -21.12 -8.63
C GLU A 245 -4.38 -22.37 -8.37
N GLU A 246 -3.76 -23.53 -8.23
CA GLU A 246 -4.33 -24.55 -7.39
C GLU A 246 -4.57 -23.86 -6.05
N LYS A 247 -5.84 -23.69 -5.69
CA LYS A 247 -6.23 -23.22 -4.39
C LYS A 247 -5.42 -24.02 -3.38
N ALA A 248 -4.42 -23.41 -2.78
CA ALA A 248 -3.83 -23.95 -1.58
C ALA A 248 -5.00 -24.11 -0.61
N GLU A 249 -5.46 -25.35 -0.42
CA GLU A 249 -6.35 -25.67 0.67
C GLU A 249 -5.67 -25.13 1.92
N VAL A 250 -6.27 -24.09 2.47
CA VAL A 250 -5.96 -23.65 3.81
C VAL A 250 -6.36 -24.83 4.71
N ARG A 251 -5.41 -25.72 4.96
CA ARG A 251 -5.51 -26.71 6.02
C ARG A 251 -5.50 -25.91 7.32
N SER A 252 -6.69 -25.55 7.76
CA SER A 252 -6.91 -25.17 9.13
C SER A 252 -6.33 -26.27 10.01
N PRO A 253 -5.48 -25.99 10.99
CA PRO A 253 -5.06 -27.00 11.93
C PRO A 253 -6.32 -27.46 12.67
N GLN A 254 -6.79 -28.67 12.38
CA GLN A 254 -7.78 -29.33 13.21
C GLN A 254 -7.12 -29.63 14.55
N LEU A 255 -7.38 -28.77 15.51
CA LEU A 255 -7.20 -29.10 16.91
C LEU A 255 -8.21 -30.19 17.28
N THR A 256 -7.76 -31.43 17.22
CA THR A 256 -8.48 -32.59 17.76
C THR A 256 -8.43 -32.49 19.29
N TYR A 257 -9.44 -31.88 19.88
CA TYR A 257 -9.73 -32.09 21.29
C TYR A 257 -10.37 -33.47 21.44
N GLN A 258 -9.67 -34.39 22.05
CA GLN A 258 -10.24 -35.62 22.58
C GLN A 258 -11.07 -35.26 23.81
N VAL A 259 -12.37 -35.26 23.66
CA VAL A 259 -13.30 -35.15 24.77
C VAL A 259 -13.50 -36.56 25.33
N GLU A 260 -12.91 -36.84 26.48
CA GLU A 260 -13.29 -37.96 27.32
C GLU A 260 -14.71 -37.73 27.86
N LYS A 261 -15.60 -38.72 27.64
CA LYS A 261 -16.95 -38.71 28.14
C LYS A 261 -16.98 -39.05 29.62
N PRO A 262 -17.62 -38.27 30.50
CA PRO A 262 -18.11 -38.78 31.77
C PRO A 262 -19.52 -39.42 31.62
N LYS A 263 -19.72 -40.51 32.35
CA LYS A 263 -20.91 -41.37 32.45
C LYS A 263 -22.15 -40.59 32.91
N ALA A 264 -23.27 -41.04 32.34
CA ALA A 264 -24.61 -40.63 32.66
C ALA A 264 -25.03 -40.93 34.13
N THR A 265 -25.76 -39.99 34.70
CA THR A 265 -26.73 -40.29 35.77
C THR A 265 -28.00 -39.45 35.53
N GLN A 266 -29.14 -40.17 35.64
CA GLN A 266 -30.51 -39.76 35.34
C GLN A 266 -31.09 -38.76 36.35
N ALA A 267 -31.95 -37.85 35.92
CA ALA A 267 -33.35 -37.74 36.30
C ALA A 267 -33.89 -36.33 36.09
N THR A 268 -34.97 -36.26 35.38
CA THR A 268 -35.97 -35.20 35.13
C THR A 268 -36.66 -34.69 36.44
N PRO A 269 -37.50 -33.61 36.46
CA PRO A 269 -38.41 -33.14 35.41
C PRO A 269 -38.56 -31.61 35.20
N LYS A 270 -39.17 -31.26 34.07
CA LYS A 270 -39.84 -29.97 33.77
C LYS A 270 -41.02 -29.70 34.69
N PRO A 271 -41.51 -28.47 34.92
CA PRO A 271 -42.43 -27.77 34.01
C PRO A 271 -42.28 -26.22 34.03
N ALA A 272 -42.77 -25.48 33.15
CA ALA A 272 -43.97 -24.97 32.61
C ALA A 272 -43.74 -23.59 31.95
N GLN A 273 -44.39 -23.44 30.81
CA GLN A 273 -44.54 -22.17 30.05
C GLN A 273 -45.41 -21.18 30.80
N GLN A 274 -45.09 -19.89 30.66
CA GLN A 274 -46.10 -18.82 30.69
C GLN A 274 -45.84 -17.76 29.63
N THR A 275 -46.76 -17.72 28.70
CA THR A 275 -47.09 -16.66 27.76
C THR A 275 -47.69 -15.46 28.50
N TYR A 276 -47.26 -14.24 28.13
CA TYR A 276 -48.12 -13.06 28.26
C TYR A 276 -48.00 -12.14 27.07
N THR A 277 -49.17 -11.75 26.64
CA THR A 277 -49.63 -10.92 25.52
C THR A 277 -49.34 -9.44 25.69
N ALA A 278 -49.36 -8.77 24.54
CA ALA A 278 -49.26 -7.34 24.30
C ALA A 278 -50.26 -6.47 25.05
N GLY A 279 -49.91 -5.20 25.28
CA GLY A 279 -50.84 -4.09 25.42
C GLY A 279 -50.38 -2.91 26.24
N GLU A 280 -50.41 -1.76 25.59
CA GLU A 280 -50.68 -0.41 26.07
C GLU A 280 -49.53 0.56 26.34
N GLN A 281 -49.58 1.59 25.54
CA GLN A 281 -48.95 2.91 25.66
C GLN A 281 -49.45 3.66 26.91
N MET A 282 -48.58 4.44 27.57
CA MET A 282 -48.93 5.84 27.98
C MET A 282 -47.73 6.59 28.58
N ASN A 283 -47.44 7.74 27.95
CA ASN A 283 -47.06 9.06 28.50
C ASN A 283 -45.95 9.25 29.54
N LEU A 284 -45.02 10.13 29.13
CA LEU A 284 -44.04 10.90 29.90
C LEU A 284 -44.66 11.71 31.05
N PRO A 285 -43.92 12.01 32.13
CA PRO A 285 -43.26 13.33 32.15
C PRO A 285 -41.79 13.33 32.65
N LEU A 286 -41.11 14.41 32.25
CA LEU A 286 -39.79 14.81 32.72
C LEU A 286 -39.69 14.88 34.25
N ASN A 287 -38.57 14.36 34.78
CA ASN A 287 -37.77 14.99 35.84
C ASN A 287 -36.47 14.19 36.02
N GLU A 288 -35.34 14.87 35.91
CA GLU A 288 -34.06 14.40 36.47
C GLU A 288 -34.19 14.26 38.01
N PRO A 289 -33.45 13.34 38.65
CA PRO A 289 -32.04 13.54 38.92
C PRO A 289 -31.18 12.27 38.92
N THR A 290 -29.93 12.44 38.44
CA THR A 290 -28.69 11.82 38.90
C THR A 290 -28.82 10.49 39.66
N LYS A 291 -28.59 9.37 38.96
CA LYS A 291 -28.08 8.15 39.59
C LYS A 291 -26.58 8.07 39.30
N GLN A 292 -25.80 8.19 40.34
CA GLN A 292 -24.41 7.80 40.41
C GLN A 292 -24.31 6.32 39.98
N GLU A 293 -23.68 6.05 38.84
CA GLU A 293 -23.20 4.70 38.53
C GLU A 293 -22.07 4.39 39.51
N GLU A 294 -22.24 3.31 40.27
CA GLU A 294 -21.18 2.72 41.09
C GLU A 294 -19.97 2.45 40.18
N GLN A 295 -18.95 3.28 40.33
CA GLN A 295 -17.66 3.12 39.64
C GLN A 295 -17.04 1.81 40.13
N LYS A 296 -16.95 0.82 39.24
CA LYS A 296 -16.06 -0.33 39.47
C LYS A 296 -14.64 0.22 39.69
N PRO A 297 -13.92 -0.29 40.71
CA PRO A 297 -12.56 0.18 40.95
C PRO A 297 -11.70 -0.02 39.72
N PHE A 298 -10.97 1.03 39.30
CA PHE A 298 -10.06 1.02 38.15
C PHE A 298 -9.02 -0.10 38.36
N PRO A 299 -8.69 -0.91 37.33
CA PRO A 299 -7.74 -2.00 37.48
C PRO A 299 -6.38 -1.50 38.00
N ALA A 300 -5.76 -2.27 38.88
CA ALA A 300 -4.43 -1.94 39.40
C ALA A 300 -3.43 -1.88 38.22
N GLN A 301 -2.80 -0.72 38.06
CA GLN A 301 -1.84 -0.49 36.96
C GLN A 301 -0.47 -1.11 37.31
N ASP A 302 0.27 -1.54 36.25
CA ASP A 302 1.62 -2.08 36.41
C ASP A 302 2.56 -1.02 37.00
N PRO A 303 3.23 -1.30 38.14
CA PRO A 303 4.17 -0.36 38.77
C PRO A 303 5.37 0.03 37.86
N GLY A 304 5.65 -0.77 36.84
CA GLY A 304 6.72 -0.50 35.85
C GLY A 304 6.39 0.63 34.87
N ILE A 305 5.12 1.06 34.78
CA ILE A 305 4.71 2.18 33.95
C ILE A 305 5.05 3.50 34.68
N PRO A 306 5.64 4.50 33.99
CA PRO A 306 5.95 5.79 34.58
C PRO A 306 4.74 6.44 35.26
N LYS A 307 4.95 7.04 36.44
CA LYS A 307 3.86 7.62 37.24
C LYS A 307 3.03 8.65 36.45
N ALA A 308 3.67 9.51 35.67
CA ALA A 308 2.98 10.53 34.87
C ALA A 308 1.99 9.93 33.86
N LEU A 309 2.33 8.78 33.26
CA LEU A 309 1.41 8.08 32.35
C LEU A 309 0.29 7.39 33.12
N ARG A 310 0.58 6.78 34.27
CA ARG A 310 -0.44 6.17 35.13
C ARG A 310 -1.48 7.17 35.64
N ASP A 311 -1.04 8.36 36.03
CA ASP A 311 -1.93 9.44 36.50
C ASP A 311 -2.88 9.86 35.36
N LEU A 312 -2.39 9.98 34.10
CA LEU A 312 -3.21 10.27 32.90
C LEU A 312 -4.19 9.14 32.56
N MET A 313 -3.76 7.89 32.68
CA MET A 313 -4.60 6.70 32.46
C MET A 313 -5.74 6.65 33.49
N GLU A 314 -5.46 6.90 34.76
CA GLU A 314 -6.45 6.92 35.83
C GLU A 314 -7.46 8.07 35.68
N GLU A 315 -6.97 9.28 35.36
CA GLU A 315 -7.83 10.47 35.17
C GLU A 315 -8.79 10.28 33.98
N ASN A 316 -8.39 9.57 32.93
CA ASN A 316 -9.18 9.39 31.71
C ASN A 316 -9.83 8.00 31.61
N HIS A 317 -9.78 7.16 32.65
CA HIS A 317 -10.31 5.81 32.65
C HIS A 317 -9.82 4.92 31.48
N VAL A 318 -8.51 5.00 31.19
CA VAL A 318 -7.83 4.28 30.12
C VAL A 318 -6.98 3.18 30.73
N ASP A 319 -7.17 1.93 30.32
CA ASP A 319 -6.38 0.81 30.79
C ASP A 319 -5.13 0.54 29.90
N GLU A 320 -4.27 -0.36 30.35
CA GLU A 320 -3.04 -0.72 29.63
C GLU A 320 -3.35 -1.31 28.24
N TRP A 321 -4.44 -2.07 28.15
CA TRP A 321 -4.84 -2.72 26.90
C TRP A 321 -5.33 -1.71 25.85
N ASP A 322 -6.02 -0.66 26.27
CA ASP A 322 -6.45 0.44 25.41
C ASP A 322 -5.25 1.11 24.72
N ILE A 323 -4.19 1.39 25.49
CA ILE A 323 -2.96 2.00 24.97
C ILE A 323 -2.24 1.02 24.04
N GLN A 324 -2.08 -0.26 24.45
CA GLN A 324 -1.43 -1.28 23.62
C GLN A 324 -2.12 -1.43 22.26
N ASN A 325 -3.44 -1.43 22.21
CA ASN A 325 -4.20 -1.52 20.96
C ASN A 325 -3.98 -0.31 20.05
N VAL A 326 -4.02 0.90 20.58
CA VAL A 326 -3.76 2.12 19.80
C VAL A 326 -2.32 2.13 19.27
N VAL A 327 -1.36 1.76 20.13
CA VAL A 327 0.07 1.70 19.77
C VAL A 327 0.32 0.63 18.70
N ALA A 328 -0.33 -0.53 18.81
CA ALA A 328 -0.25 -1.62 17.82
C ALA A 328 -0.95 -1.25 16.51
N ALA A 329 -2.11 -0.63 16.57
CA ALA A 329 -2.81 -0.15 15.38
C ALA A 329 -2.01 0.90 14.59
N ARG A 330 -1.13 1.64 15.27
CA ARG A 330 -0.19 2.58 14.66
C ARG A 330 1.15 1.95 14.25
N GLY A 331 1.36 0.67 14.53
CA GLY A 331 2.55 -0.08 14.14
C GLY A 331 3.82 0.27 14.92
N TYR A 332 3.70 0.91 16.09
CA TYR A 332 4.87 1.25 16.92
C TYR A 332 5.40 0.04 17.69
N TYR A 333 4.51 -0.70 18.35
CA TYR A 333 4.82 -1.94 19.07
C TYR A 333 3.75 -3.00 18.79
N PRO A 334 4.09 -4.30 18.82
CA PRO A 334 3.10 -5.39 18.81
C PRO A 334 2.15 -5.29 20.02
N ALA A 335 0.89 -5.74 19.85
CA ALA A 335 -0.14 -5.62 20.90
C ALA A 335 0.14 -6.42 22.18
N ASP A 336 1.03 -7.41 22.11
CA ASP A 336 1.45 -8.27 23.22
C ASP A 336 2.61 -7.69 24.03
N VAL A 337 3.24 -6.61 23.57
CA VAL A 337 4.32 -5.93 24.29
C VAL A 337 3.72 -5.02 25.37
N LYS A 338 4.17 -5.19 26.64
CA LYS A 338 3.68 -4.38 27.77
C LYS A 338 4.24 -2.96 27.73
N ILE A 339 3.46 -1.99 28.21
CA ILE A 339 3.85 -0.56 28.21
C ILE A 339 5.16 -0.33 28.97
N ARG A 340 5.43 -1.08 30.05
CA ARG A 340 6.69 -0.98 30.79
C ARG A 340 7.95 -1.33 29.99
N ASP A 341 7.77 -2.11 28.89
CA ASP A 341 8.84 -2.55 28.00
C ASP A 341 8.99 -1.63 26.78
N TYR A 342 8.19 -0.54 26.68
CA TYR A 342 8.34 0.48 25.65
C TYR A 342 9.55 1.38 25.92
N ASP A 343 10.10 1.92 24.86
CA ASP A 343 11.16 2.92 24.94
C ASP A 343 10.72 4.13 25.78
N LYS A 344 11.58 4.59 26.67
CA LYS A 344 11.28 5.71 27.57
C LYS A 344 10.96 6.99 26.81
N ASP A 345 11.69 7.27 25.72
CA ASP A 345 11.48 8.47 24.92
C ASP A 345 10.14 8.38 24.15
N PHE A 346 9.71 7.17 23.80
CA PHE A 346 8.38 6.93 23.23
C PHE A 346 7.27 7.17 24.27
N ILE A 347 7.47 6.70 25.50
CA ILE A 347 6.49 6.94 26.58
C ILE A 347 6.40 8.43 26.87
N ASP A 348 7.54 9.12 27.07
CA ASP A 348 7.57 10.52 27.46
C ASP A 348 7.12 11.45 26.31
N GLY A 349 7.56 11.19 25.07
CA GLY A 349 7.27 12.05 23.92
C GLY A 349 5.93 11.77 23.24
N CYS A 350 5.60 10.47 23.04
CA CYS A 350 4.42 10.08 22.27
C CYS A 350 3.19 9.79 23.16
N LEU A 351 3.35 9.08 24.27
CA LEU A 351 2.21 8.74 25.12
C LEU A 351 1.84 9.89 26.09
N ILE A 352 2.83 10.48 26.77
CA ILE A 352 2.58 11.57 27.73
C ILE A 352 2.50 12.90 26.98
N GLY A 353 3.50 13.22 26.15
CA GLY A 353 3.59 14.52 25.46
C GLY A 353 2.46 14.77 24.46
N ALA A 354 1.92 13.71 23.84
CA ALA A 354 0.80 13.77 22.90
C ALA A 354 -0.48 13.13 23.46
N TRP A 355 -0.67 13.10 24.80
CA TRP A 355 -1.78 12.40 25.45
C TRP A 355 -3.16 12.69 24.88
N GLN A 356 -3.46 13.96 24.56
CA GLN A 356 -4.75 14.34 24.00
C GLN A 356 -5.06 13.60 22.67
N GLN A 357 -4.03 13.36 21.86
CA GLN A 357 -4.17 12.62 20.60
C GLN A 357 -4.35 11.12 20.87
N VAL A 358 -3.56 10.55 21.79
CA VAL A 358 -3.66 9.15 22.19
C VAL A 358 -5.04 8.86 22.76
N TYR A 359 -5.53 9.72 23.66
CA TYR A 359 -6.86 9.58 24.27
C TYR A 359 -7.98 9.71 23.22
N GLY A 360 -7.86 10.64 22.27
CA GLY A 360 -8.80 10.76 21.14
C GLY A 360 -8.89 9.46 20.34
N MET A 361 -7.75 8.85 20.01
CA MET A 361 -7.70 7.57 19.27
C MET A 361 -8.31 6.41 20.06
N ILE A 362 -8.08 6.35 21.38
CA ILE A 362 -8.69 5.34 22.27
C ILE A 362 -10.21 5.47 22.25
N ARG A 363 -10.72 6.69 22.38
CA ARG A 363 -12.16 6.95 22.35
C ARG A 363 -12.78 6.54 21.03
N ASP A 364 -12.17 6.92 19.91
CA ASP A 364 -12.64 6.55 18.56
C ASP A 364 -12.63 5.03 18.32
N MET A 365 -11.67 4.30 18.91
CA MET A 365 -11.63 2.84 18.86
C MET A 365 -12.74 2.21 19.69
N LYS A 366 -13.03 2.73 20.89
CA LYS A 366 -14.12 2.27 21.75
C LYS A 366 -15.49 2.51 21.11
N GLU A 367 -15.72 3.69 20.53
CA GLU A 367 -16.95 4.00 19.81
C GLU A 367 -17.20 3.07 18.62
N LYS A 368 -16.15 2.69 17.88
CA LYS A 368 -16.24 1.72 16.76
C LYS A 368 -16.53 0.28 17.22
N GLN A 369 -16.16 -0.09 18.45
CA GLN A 369 -16.42 -1.41 19.00
C GLN A 369 -17.83 -1.51 19.63
N GLU A 370 -18.43 -0.40 20.03
CA GLU A 370 -19.78 -0.34 20.63
C GLU A 370 -20.92 -0.26 19.60
N VAL A 371 -20.64 -0.13 18.29
CA VAL A 371 -21.68 -0.17 17.25
C VAL A 371 -22.08 -1.62 16.98
N PRO A 372 -23.27 -2.09 17.44
CA PRO A 372 -23.75 -3.42 17.12
C PRO A 372 -24.00 -3.49 15.61
N PHE A 373 -23.55 -4.58 14.97
CA PHE A 373 -23.96 -4.94 13.62
C PHE A 373 -25.47 -5.05 13.57
N ASN A 374 -26.15 -4.02 13.09
CA ASN A 374 -27.52 -4.14 12.63
C ASN A 374 -27.49 -4.30 11.10
N ASN A 375 -27.85 -5.48 10.67
CA ASN A 375 -28.22 -6.08 9.37
C ASN A 375 -28.26 -5.17 8.13
#